data_db5b02c2c338ec4704953bc8d8c08810
#
_entry.id   db5b02c2c338ec4704953bc8d8c08810
#
_cell.length_a   1.000
_cell.length_b   1.000
_cell.length_c   1.000
_cell.angle_alpha   90.00
_cell.angle_beta   90.00
_cell.angle_gamma   90.00
#
_symmetry.space_group_name_H-M   'P 1'
#
loop_
_entity.id
_entity.type
_entity.pdbx_description
1 polymer ?
#
loop_
_entity_poly.entity_id
_entity_poly.type
_entity_poly.pdbx_seq_one_letter_code
_entity_poly.pdbx_strand_id
1 'polypeptide(L)'
;METKKVIKEFLDIEFSEIQNYINHIDYSAIEKAKDLILAAEAKNNRLHVTGIGKPGHVAGYAASLLSSTGTPTYELHGTEAVHGSAGQVLSGDVVIAISNSGETSELKATVETLKKNGAKIIAVTGNPDSWLAKSAEVALIAGVKHEGDPLNKPPRASILAEIVMLQSLSVLLQETRGLTPQEYVRWHPGGALGQSIREGK
;
A
#
# COMPACT_ATOMS: atom_id res chain seq x y z
N MET A 1 -4.90 -14.02 34.36
CA MET A 1 -4.94 -12.68 33.71
C MET A 1 -6.31 -12.52 33.11
N GLU A 2 -7.01 -11.42 33.35
CA GLU A 2 -8.37 -11.25 32.86
C GLU A 2 -8.34 -10.93 31.36
N THR A 3 -8.90 -11.81 30.53
CA THR A 3 -8.90 -11.72 29.05
C THR A 3 -9.36 -10.33 28.55
N LYS A 4 -10.45 -9.81 29.14
CA LYS A 4 -10.99 -8.49 28.80
C LYS A 4 -9.98 -7.36 29.00
N LYS A 5 -9.17 -7.41 30.07
CA LYS A 5 -8.16 -6.39 30.37
C LYS A 5 -7.06 -6.37 29.30
N VAL A 6 -6.53 -7.55 28.95
CA VAL A 6 -5.45 -7.67 27.93
C VAL A 6 -5.88 -7.16 26.58
N ILE A 7 -7.10 -7.57 26.14
CA ILE A 7 -7.62 -7.14 24.83
C ILE A 7 -7.90 -5.63 24.83
N LYS A 8 -8.45 -5.11 25.95
CA LYS A 8 -8.73 -3.68 26.05
C LYS A 8 -7.46 -2.84 26.00
N GLU A 9 -6.42 -3.20 26.74
CA GLU A 9 -5.13 -2.51 26.72
C GLU A 9 -4.51 -2.51 25.30
N PHE A 10 -4.56 -3.64 24.61
CA PHE A 10 -4.12 -3.73 23.22
C PHE A 10 -4.90 -2.77 22.32
N LEU A 11 -6.24 -2.81 22.36
CA LEU A 11 -7.09 -1.97 21.51
C LEU A 11 -6.91 -0.47 21.81
N ASP A 12 -6.78 -0.09 23.08
CA ASP A 12 -6.56 1.30 23.48
C ASP A 12 -5.25 1.86 22.86
N ILE A 13 -4.16 1.06 22.85
CA ILE A 13 -2.90 1.44 22.23
C ILE A 13 -3.05 1.50 20.71
N GLU A 14 -3.59 0.44 20.10
CA GLU A 14 -3.77 0.31 18.65
C GLU A 14 -4.53 1.51 18.07
N PHE A 15 -5.70 1.84 18.66
CA PHE A 15 -6.50 2.97 18.19
C PHE A 15 -5.83 4.32 18.45
N SER A 16 -5.11 4.47 19.57
CA SER A 16 -4.35 5.69 19.85
C SER A 16 -3.26 5.92 18.82
N GLU A 17 -2.51 4.88 18.45
CA GLU A 17 -1.44 4.97 17.43
C GLU A 17 -2.02 5.33 16.06
N ILE A 18 -3.11 4.66 15.65
CA ILE A 18 -3.76 4.95 14.37
C ILE A 18 -4.38 6.35 14.35
N GLN A 19 -5.02 6.80 15.44
CA GLN A 19 -5.55 8.17 15.52
C GLN A 19 -4.42 9.20 15.43
N ASN A 20 -3.31 8.96 16.13
CA ASN A 20 -2.14 9.83 16.03
C ASN A 20 -1.57 9.87 14.60
N TYR A 21 -1.44 8.71 13.96
CA TYR A 21 -1.00 8.60 12.58
C TYR A 21 -1.91 9.40 11.62
N ILE A 22 -3.23 9.22 11.70
CA ILE A 22 -4.20 9.92 10.84
C ILE A 22 -4.08 11.44 10.98
N ASN A 23 -3.86 11.94 12.20
CA ASN A 23 -3.72 13.37 12.45
C ASN A 23 -2.44 14.00 11.85
N HIS A 24 -1.48 13.16 11.40
CA HIS A 24 -0.18 13.61 10.87
C HIS A 24 0.08 13.13 9.43
N ILE A 25 -0.94 12.64 8.73
CA ILE A 25 -0.80 12.23 7.32
C ILE A 25 -0.37 13.42 6.45
N ASP A 26 0.68 13.21 5.65
CA ASP A 26 1.08 14.16 4.62
C ASP A 26 0.23 13.96 3.35
N TYR A 27 -0.82 14.75 3.24
CA TYR A 27 -1.71 14.72 2.07
C TYR A 27 -0.99 15.12 0.78
N SER A 28 0.04 15.97 0.85
CA SER A 28 0.80 16.38 -0.33
C SER A 28 1.62 15.23 -0.91
N ALA A 29 2.12 14.34 -0.06
CA ALA A 29 2.80 13.13 -0.51
C ALA A 29 1.83 12.15 -1.21
N ILE A 30 0.60 12.00 -0.70
CA ILE A 30 -0.43 11.17 -1.35
C ILE A 30 -0.79 11.75 -2.72
N GLU A 31 -0.93 13.07 -2.82
CA GLU A 31 -1.20 13.74 -4.09
C GLU A 31 -0.07 13.51 -5.11
N LYS A 32 1.19 13.64 -4.70
CA LYS A 32 2.35 13.35 -5.56
C LYS A 32 2.38 11.89 -6.01
N ALA A 33 2.05 10.95 -5.12
CA ALA A 33 1.96 9.53 -5.47
C ALA A 33 0.86 9.26 -6.51
N LYS A 34 -0.34 9.85 -6.33
CA LYS A 34 -1.43 9.81 -7.32
C LYS A 34 -0.95 10.35 -8.68
N ASP A 35 -0.32 11.53 -8.70
CA ASP A 35 0.12 12.16 -9.95
C ASP A 35 1.19 11.32 -10.66
N LEU A 36 2.10 10.69 -9.92
CA LEU A 36 3.11 9.78 -10.47
C LEU A 36 2.45 8.55 -11.12
N ILE A 37 1.44 7.97 -10.49
CA ILE A 37 0.69 6.82 -11.02
C ILE A 37 -0.06 7.22 -12.31
N LEU A 38 -0.82 8.31 -12.27
CA LEU A 38 -1.58 8.76 -13.43
C LEU A 38 -0.67 9.13 -14.60
N ALA A 39 0.49 9.75 -14.34
CA ALA A 39 1.46 10.08 -15.38
C ALA A 39 2.12 8.83 -16.01
N ALA A 40 2.25 7.74 -15.27
CA ALA A 40 2.73 6.46 -15.78
C ALA A 40 1.65 5.78 -16.64
N GLU A 41 0.43 5.71 -16.15
CA GLU A 41 -0.71 5.14 -16.89
C GLU A 41 -0.97 5.86 -18.22
N ALA A 42 -0.87 7.19 -18.26
CA ALA A 42 -0.99 7.98 -19.49
C ALA A 42 0.01 7.57 -20.59
N LYS A 43 1.09 6.85 -20.20
CA LYS A 43 2.12 6.29 -21.08
C LYS A 43 1.99 4.79 -21.28
N ASN A 44 0.86 4.19 -20.88
CA ASN A 44 0.61 2.75 -20.87
C ASN A 44 1.57 1.95 -19.96
N ASN A 45 2.18 2.60 -18.96
CA ASN A 45 2.93 1.93 -17.91
C ASN A 45 2.00 1.36 -16.85
N ARG A 46 2.52 0.46 -16.03
CA ARG A 46 1.77 -0.33 -15.04
C ARG A 46 2.07 0.12 -13.63
N LEU A 47 1.14 -0.19 -12.73
CA LEU A 47 1.34 -0.08 -11.29
C LEU A 47 1.57 -1.48 -10.70
N HIS A 48 2.61 -1.62 -9.89
CA HIS A 48 2.90 -2.84 -9.12
C HIS A 48 2.98 -2.50 -7.64
N VAL A 49 2.73 -3.49 -6.78
CA VAL A 49 2.91 -3.37 -5.33
C VAL A 49 3.73 -4.55 -4.83
N THR A 50 4.68 -4.29 -3.95
CA THR A 50 5.56 -5.32 -3.38
C THR A 50 5.87 -5.06 -1.91
N GLY A 51 6.25 -6.10 -1.19
CA GLY A 51 6.69 -6.08 0.20
C GLY A 51 7.21 -7.44 0.62
N ILE A 52 7.83 -7.52 1.80
CA ILE A 52 8.37 -8.77 2.35
C ILE A 52 7.64 -9.12 3.64
N GLY A 53 7.28 -10.39 3.82
CA GLY A 53 6.55 -10.86 5.00
C GLY A 53 5.14 -10.26 5.09
N LYS A 54 4.76 -9.70 6.25
CA LYS A 54 3.42 -9.11 6.46
C LYS A 54 3.13 -7.93 5.52
N PRO A 55 4.06 -6.98 5.25
CA PRO A 55 3.90 -5.98 4.19
C PRO A 55 3.65 -6.57 2.79
N GLY A 56 4.15 -7.80 2.50
CA GLY A 56 3.80 -8.52 1.27
C GLY A 56 2.31 -8.89 1.18
N HIS A 57 1.70 -9.30 2.30
CA HIS A 57 0.25 -9.54 2.32
C HIS A 57 -0.56 -8.23 2.18
N VAL A 58 -0.03 -7.11 2.71
CA VAL A 58 -0.60 -5.78 2.46
C VAL A 58 -0.48 -5.42 0.98
N ALA A 59 0.64 -5.77 0.32
CA ALA A 59 0.82 -5.54 -1.11
C ALA A 59 -0.24 -6.28 -1.95
N GLY A 60 -0.51 -7.55 -1.66
CA GLY A 60 -1.57 -8.32 -2.33
C GLY A 60 -2.95 -7.70 -2.10
N TYR A 61 -3.26 -7.30 -0.86
CA TYR A 61 -4.49 -6.57 -0.55
C TYR A 61 -4.61 -5.27 -1.35
N ALA A 62 -3.55 -4.45 -1.36
CA ALA A 62 -3.54 -3.17 -2.06
C ALA A 62 -3.69 -3.33 -3.59
N ALA A 63 -3.03 -4.33 -4.19
CA ALA A 63 -3.16 -4.64 -5.61
C ALA A 63 -4.61 -5.01 -5.96
N SER A 64 -5.26 -5.82 -5.11
CA SER A 64 -6.67 -6.20 -5.27
C SER A 64 -7.60 -4.99 -5.12
N LEU A 65 -7.41 -4.16 -4.06
CA LEU A 65 -8.23 -2.98 -3.81
C LEU A 65 -8.13 -1.97 -4.97
N LEU A 66 -6.92 -1.59 -5.36
CA LEU A 66 -6.67 -0.62 -6.42
C LEU A 66 -7.25 -1.09 -7.75
N SER A 67 -7.06 -2.37 -8.11
CA SER A 67 -7.65 -2.95 -9.32
C SER A 67 -9.16 -2.89 -9.27
N SER A 68 -9.78 -3.20 -8.13
CA SER A 68 -11.23 -3.21 -7.95
C SER A 68 -11.87 -1.81 -7.97
N THR A 69 -11.07 -0.78 -7.80
CA THR A 69 -11.48 0.63 -7.82
C THR A 69 -10.99 1.40 -9.05
N GLY A 70 -10.59 0.70 -10.10
CA GLY A 70 -10.29 1.28 -11.42
C GLY A 70 -8.83 1.64 -11.67
N THR A 71 -7.91 1.21 -10.82
CA THR A 71 -6.48 1.35 -11.03
C THR A 71 -5.84 -0.04 -11.21
N PRO A 72 -5.64 -0.53 -12.45
CA PRO A 72 -5.04 -1.83 -12.69
C PRO A 72 -3.69 -1.96 -12.00
N THR A 73 -3.61 -2.85 -11.04
CA THR A 73 -2.44 -3.00 -10.16
C THR A 73 -2.07 -4.47 -10.02
N TYR A 74 -0.78 -4.76 -10.03
CA TYR A 74 -0.23 -6.10 -10.01
C TYR A 74 0.61 -6.31 -8.75
N GLU A 75 0.38 -7.41 -8.05
CA GLU A 75 1.28 -7.84 -6.99
C GLU A 75 2.59 -8.36 -7.58
N LEU A 76 3.73 -7.91 -7.03
CA LEU A 76 5.06 -8.42 -7.32
C LEU A 76 5.59 -9.09 -6.06
N HIS A 77 5.87 -10.38 -6.12
CA HIS A 77 6.44 -11.10 -4.99
C HIS A 77 7.87 -10.62 -4.70
N GLY A 78 8.07 -10.04 -3.51
CA GLY A 78 9.30 -9.31 -3.19
C GLY A 78 10.58 -10.15 -3.29
N THR A 79 10.57 -11.42 -2.86
CA THR A 79 11.76 -12.29 -2.94
C THR A 79 11.95 -12.90 -4.32
N GLU A 80 10.87 -13.22 -5.04
CA GLU A 80 10.97 -13.80 -6.39
C GLU A 80 11.42 -12.78 -7.45
N ALA A 81 11.33 -11.48 -7.16
CA ALA A 81 11.74 -10.43 -8.07
C ALA A 81 13.20 -10.59 -8.50
N VAL A 82 14.12 -10.85 -7.56
CA VAL A 82 15.55 -11.05 -7.84
C VAL A 82 15.87 -12.41 -8.49
N HIS A 83 14.89 -13.30 -8.57
CA HIS A 83 15.00 -14.61 -9.21
C HIS A 83 14.28 -14.68 -10.58
N GLY A 84 13.99 -13.52 -11.17
CA GLY A 84 13.44 -13.42 -12.53
C GLY A 84 12.10 -12.70 -12.63
N SER A 85 11.27 -12.68 -11.56
CA SER A 85 9.95 -12.02 -11.61
C SER A 85 10.02 -10.49 -11.79
N ALA A 86 11.17 -9.86 -11.57
CA ALA A 86 11.39 -8.45 -11.93
C ALA A 86 11.22 -8.18 -13.44
N GLY A 87 11.27 -9.21 -14.28
CA GLY A 87 11.01 -9.11 -15.72
C GLY A 87 9.56 -8.70 -16.06
N GLN A 88 8.62 -8.76 -15.13
CA GLN A 88 7.26 -8.25 -15.34
C GLN A 88 7.17 -6.73 -15.23
N VAL A 89 8.20 -6.06 -14.71
CA VAL A 89 8.26 -4.61 -14.51
C VAL A 89 9.10 -3.97 -15.63
N LEU A 90 8.47 -3.09 -16.38
CA LEU A 90 9.09 -2.41 -17.53
C LEU A 90 9.56 -1.00 -17.15
N SER A 91 10.40 -0.43 -18.01
CA SER A 91 10.86 0.96 -17.84
C SER A 91 9.68 1.93 -17.85
N GLY A 92 9.61 2.78 -16.82
CA GLY A 92 8.54 3.74 -16.63
C GLY A 92 7.37 3.23 -15.77
N ASP A 93 7.31 1.93 -15.46
CA ASP A 93 6.34 1.39 -14.51
C ASP A 93 6.55 1.99 -13.11
N VAL A 94 5.48 2.05 -12.33
CA VAL A 94 5.51 2.50 -10.94
C VAL A 94 5.41 1.28 -10.03
N VAL A 95 6.23 1.24 -8.98
CA VAL A 95 6.19 0.18 -7.97
C VAL A 95 6.03 0.79 -6.59
N ILE A 96 4.95 0.45 -5.90
CA ILE A 96 4.78 0.74 -4.48
C ILE A 96 5.53 -0.34 -3.68
N ALA A 97 6.55 0.06 -2.94
CA ALA A 97 7.35 -0.82 -2.10
C ALA A 97 7.04 -0.57 -0.62
N ILE A 98 6.63 -1.61 0.12
CA ILE A 98 6.12 -1.50 1.49
C ILE A 98 7.11 -2.14 2.47
N SER A 99 7.55 -1.37 3.46
CA SER A 99 8.37 -1.84 4.58
C SER A 99 8.34 -0.86 5.73
N ASN A 100 7.82 -1.27 6.90
CA ASN A 100 7.74 -0.39 8.07
C ASN A 100 9.11 0.18 8.46
N SER A 101 10.17 -0.64 8.55
CA SER A 101 11.53 -0.16 8.83
C SER A 101 12.16 0.59 7.66
N GLY A 102 11.79 0.24 6.43
CA GLY A 102 12.42 0.72 5.20
C GLY A 102 13.86 0.22 4.99
N GLU A 103 14.30 -0.77 5.78
CA GLU A 103 15.68 -1.29 5.79
C GLU A 103 15.77 -2.80 5.50
N THR A 104 14.66 -3.44 5.13
CA THR A 104 14.62 -4.88 4.83
C THR A 104 15.54 -5.21 3.65
N SER A 105 16.56 -6.03 3.87
CA SER A 105 17.63 -6.33 2.90
C SER A 105 17.11 -6.93 1.59
N GLU A 106 16.15 -7.87 1.69
CA GLU A 106 15.53 -8.52 0.54
C GLU A 106 14.74 -7.52 -0.31
N LEU A 107 13.99 -6.61 0.36
CA LEU A 107 13.25 -5.57 -0.35
C LEU A 107 14.21 -4.56 -1.01
N LYS A 108 15.32 -4.26 -0.35
CA LYS A 108 16.35 -3.39 -0.92
C LYS A 108 16.90 -3.99 -2.22
N ALA A 109 17.29 -5.26 -2.23
CA ALA A 109 17.77 -5.94 -3.43
C ALA A 109 16.73 -5.92 -4.56
N THR A 110 15.45 -6.13 -4.20
CA THR A 110 14.33 -6.04 -5.14
C THR A 110 14.21 -4.64 -5.72
N VAL A 111 14.11 -3.60 -4.88
CA VAL A 111 13.95 -2.21 -5.32
C VAL A 111 15.14 -1.77 -6.19
N GLU A 112 16.38 -2.12 -5.83
CA GLU A 112 17.56 -1.82 -6.64
C GLU A 112 17.46 -2.48 -8.04
N THR A 113 16.99 -3.71 -8.12
CA THR A 113 16.75 -4.42 -9.38
C THR A 113 15.68 -3.73 -10.23
N LEU A 114 14.56 -3.36 -9.63
CA LEU A 114 13.47 -2.66 -10.31
C LEU A 114 13.89 -1.28 -10.82
N LYS A 115 14.67 -0.53 -10.04
CA LYS A 115 15.22 0.77 -10.47
C LYS A 115 16.20 0.62 -11.65
N LYS A 116 16.99 -0.46 -11.69
CA LYS A 116 17.86 -0.76 -12.85
C LYS A 116 17.01 -1.08 -14.10
N ASN A 117 15.83 -1.66 -13.94
CA ASN A 117 14.87 -1.88 -15.03
C ASN A 117 14.16 -0.57 -15.46
N GLY A 118 14.38 0.55 -14.77
CA GLY A 118 13.80 1.85 -15.09
C GLY A 118 12.45 2.10 -14.42
N ALA A 119 12.07 1.33 -13.40
CA ALA A 119 10.87 1.56 -12.60
C ALA A 119 11.03 2.79 -11.69
N LYS A 120 9.92 3.45 -11.40
CA LYS A 120 9.78 4.50 -10.40
C LYS A 120 9.22 3.93 -9.12
N ILE A 121 9.74 4.34 -7.98
CA ILE A 121 9.38 3.79 -6.67
C ILE A 121 8.54 4.77 -5.88
N ILE A 122 7.44 4.29 -5.32
CA ILE A 122 6.71 4.91 -4.22
C ILE A 122 7.00 4.08 -2.98
N ALA A 123 7.61 4.67 -1.97
CA ALA A 123 7.85 4.01 -0.68
C ALA A 123 6.63 4.14 0.23
N VAL A 124 6.25 3.06 0.90
CA VAL A 124 5.35 3.10 2.08
C VAL A 124 6.17 2.59 3.26
N THR A 125 6.49 3.48 4.20
CA THR A 125 7.40 3.16 5.31
C THR A 125 7.06 3.96 6.57
N GLY A 126 7.35 3.40 7.74
CA GLY A 126 7.23 4.10 9.02
C GLY A 126 8.38 5.05 9.33
N ASN A 127 9.51 4.92 8.60
CA ASN A 127 10.72 5.67 8.87
C ASN A 127 11.09 6.59 7.70
N PRO A 128 10.90 7.93 7.82
CA PRO A 128 11.23 8.89 6.77
C PRO A 128 12.73 8.95 6.45
N ASP A 129 13.58 8.54 7.38
CA ASP A 129 15.03 8.53 7.23
C ASP A 129 15.60 7.24 6.66
N SER A 130 14.74 6.23 6.41
CA SER A 130 15.13 4.93 5.90
C SER A 130 15.74 5.00 4.49
N TRP A 131 16.48 3.94 4.16
CA TRP A 131 16.99 3.76 2.80
C TRP A 131 15.87 3.76 1.76
N LEU A 132 14.74 3.08 2.06
CA LEU A 132 13.61 2.98 1.15
C LEU A 132 12.99 4.35 0.86
N ALA A 133 12.74 5.16 1.91
CA ALA A 133 12.20 6.50 1.76
C ALA A 133 13.12 7.39 0.91
N LYS A 134 14.45 7.35 1.17
CA LYS A 134 15.44 8.16 0.47
C LYS A 134 15.69 7.72 -0.97
N SER A 135 15.41 6.47 -1.32
CA SER A 135 15.61 5.93 -2.67
C SER A 135 14.38 6.01 -3.57
N ALA A 136 13.23 6.42 -3.04
CA ALA A 136 11.97 6.53 -3.77
C ALA A 136 11.77 7.92 -4.38
N GLU A 137 10.96 8.00 -5.44
CA GLU A 137 10.47 9.25 -6.02
C GLU A 137 9.47 9.96 -5.11
N VAL A 138 8.66 9.16 -4.38
CA VAL A 138 7.71 9.63 -3.37
C VAL A 138 7.78 8.71 -2.16
N ALA A 139 7.83 9.28 -0.96
CA ALA A 139 7.73 8.53 0.29
C ALA A 139 6.42 8.84 1.00
N LEU A 140 5.60 7.81 1.20
CA LEU A 140 4.38 7.83 1.99
C LEU A 140 4.71 7.32 3.39
N ILE A 141 4.68 8.21 4.37
CA ILE A 141 5.08 7.85 5.74
C ILE A 141 3.87 7.29 6.49
N ALA A 142 3.96 6.00 6.85
CA ALA A 142 2.93 5.23 7.55
C ALA A 142 3.52 4.64 8.84
N GLY A 143 3.91 5.50 9.77
CA GLY A 143 4.64 5.12 10.99
C GLY A 143 3.79 5.15 12.24
N VAL A 144 4.10 4.21 13.15
CA VAL A 144 3.56 4.12 14.51
C VAL A 144 4.71 3.94 15.50
N LYS A 145 4.49 4.25 16.77
CA LYS A 145 5.48 4.06 17.84
C LYS A 145 5.33 2.73 18.55
N HIS A 146 4.10 2.26 18.66
CA HIS A 146 3.76 1.03 19.39
C HIS A 146 2.90 0.10 18.55
N GLU A 147 3.19 -1.21 18.65
CA GLU A 147 2.47 -2.28 17.95
C GLU A 147 1.30 -2.86 18.76
N GLY A 148 1.02 -2.28 19.93
CA GLY A 148 -0.14 -2.61 20.76
C GLY A 148 0.10 -3.63 21.87
N ASP A 149 1.23 -4.34 21.89
CA ASP A 149 1.55 -5.32 22.94
C ASP A 149 2.87 -5.00 23.66
N PRO A 150 3.12 -5.60 24.85
CA PRO A 150 4.34 -5.34 25.62
C PRO A 150 5.65 -5.73 24.92
N LEU A 151 5.61 -6.65 23.96
CA LEU A 151 6.77 -7.04 23.17
C LEU A 151 7.15 -5.97 22.15
N ASN A 152 6.18 -5.21 21.64
CA ASN A 152 6.33 -4.15 20.65
C ASN A 152 7.14 -4.59 19.40
N LYS A 153 6.94 -5.81 18.93
CA LYS A 153 7.68 -6.42 17.80
C LYS A 153 6.77 -6.96 16.69
N PRO A 154 5.73 -7.77 17.02
CA PRO A 154 4.85 -8.27 15.95
C PRO A 154 4.10 -7.10 15.29
N PRO A 155 4.25 -6.89 13.97
CA PRO A 155 3.59 -5.76 13.29
C PRO A 155 2.07 -5.92 13.33
N ARG A 156 1.39 -4.93 13.92
CA ARG A 156 -0.08 -4.79 14.04
C ARG A 156 -0.48 -3.37 13.68
N ALA A 157 -0.22 -2.40 14.58
CA ALA A 157 -0.54 -1.00 14.31
C ALA A 157 0.19 -0.45 13.07
N SER A 158 1.44 -0.86 12.82
CA SER A 158 2.16 -0.50 11.60
C SER A 158 1.47 -1.05 10.34
N ILE A 159 0.94 -2.27 10.37
CA ILE A 159 0.18 -2.84 9.25
C ILE A 159 -1.12 -2.06 9.01
N LEU A 160 -1.83 -1.66 10.06
CA LEU A 160 -3.01 -0.82 9.91
C LEU A 160 -2.67 0.54 9.30
N ALA A 161 -1.57 1.17 9.71
CA ALA A 161 -1.10 2.43 9.12
C ALA A 161 -0.77 2.29 7.63
N GLU A 162 -0.08 1.21 7.23
CA GLU A 162 0.20 0.88 5.83
C GLU A 162 -1.11 0.72 5.02
N ILE A 163 -2.09 -0.01 5.58
CA ILE A 163 -3.40 -0.22 4.95
C ILE A 163 -4.15 1.11 4.82
N VAL A 164 -4.23 1.92 5.88
CA VAL A 164 -4.92 3.23 5.85
C VAL A 164 -4.28 4.15 4.80
N MET A 165 -2.95 4.19 4.69
CA MET A 165 -2.24 4.96 3.67
C MET A 165 -2.64 4.53 2.25
N LEU A 166 -2.63 3.22 1.98
CA LEU A 166 -2.96 2.68 0.66
C LEU A 166 -4.44 2.82 0.32
N GLN A 167 -5.33 2.69 1.30
CA GLN A 167 -6.75 3.01 1.13
C GLN A 167 -6.97 4.49 0.81
N SER A 168 -6.25 5.39 1.48
CA SER A 168 -6.33 6.85 1.21
C SER A 168 -5.90 7.17 -0.22
N LEU A 169 -4.81 6.56 -0.69
CA LEU A 169 -4.37 6.68 -2.09
C LEU A 169 -5.41 6.10 -3.07
N SER A 170 -6.01 4.94 -2.74
CA SER A 170 -7.07 4.32 -3.55
C SER A 170 -8.29 5.21 -3.68
N VAL A 171 -8.76 5.80 -2.58
CA VAL A 171 -9.91 6.73 -2.60
C VAL A 171 -9.60 7.96 -3.46
N LEU A 172 -8.41 8.54 -3.32
CA LEU A 172 -8.01 9.72 -4.12
C LEU A 172 -7.94 9.40 -5.62
N LEU A 173 -7.40 8.23 -6.00
CA LEU A 173 -7.37 7.76 -7.39
C LEU A 173 -8.79 7.51 -7.91
N GLN A 174 -9.64 6.84 -7.14
CA GLN A 174 -11.04 6.58 -7.48
C GLN A 174 -11.81 7.87 -7.75
N GLU A 175 -11.72 8.86 -6.86
CA GLU A 175 -12.36 10.16 -7.01
C GLU A 175 -11.84 10.92 -8.24
N THR A 176 -10.53 10.89 -8.46
CA THR A 176 -9.90 11.54 -9.62
C THR A 176 -10.39 10.93 -10.95
N ARG A 177 -10.71 9.63 -10.97
CA ARG A 177 -11.25 8.94 -12.16
C ARG A 177 -12.74 9.14 -12.34
N GLY A 178 -13.46 9.59 -11.31
CA GLY A 178 -14.91 9.68 -11.31
C GLY A 178 -15.59 8.32 -11.43
N LEU A 179 -15.04 7.29 -10.73
CA LEU A 179 -15.56 5.92 -10.79
C LEU A 179 -17.05 5.88 -10.42
N THR A 180 -17.86 5.39 -11.35
CA THR A 180 -19.30 5.26 -11.16
C THR A 180 -19.67 3.89 -10.55
N PRO A 181 -20.83 3.78 -9.85
CA PRO A 181 -21.35 2.49 -9.39
C PRO A 181 -21.50 1.46 -10.52
N GLN A 182 -21.87 1.90 -11.72
CA GLN A 182 -22.05 1.06 -12.89
C GLN A 182 -20.72 0.47 -13.38
N GLU A 183 -19.64 1.25 -13.37
CA GLU A 183 -18.28 0.77 -13.70
C GLU A 183 -17.77 -0.19 -12.63
N TYR A 184 -17.99 0.12 -11.35
CA TYR A 184 -17.61 -0.74 -10.23
C TYR A 184 -18.23 -2.15 -10.35
N VAL A 185 -19.52 -2.24 -10.71
CA VAL A 185 -20.21 -3.52 -10.91
C VAL A 185 -19.60 -4.35 -12.04
N ARG A 186 -19.05 -3.74 -13.08
CA ARG A 186 -18.41 -4.47 -14.18
C ARG A 186 -17.23 -5.31 -13.72
N TRP A 187 -16.53 -4.86 -12.68
CA TRP A 187 -15.41 -5.57 -12.07
C TRP A 187 -15.82 -6.48 -10.91
N HIS A 188 -17.09 -6.37 -10.46
CA HIS A 188 -17.67 -7.16 -9.38
C HIS A 188 -18.94 -7.88 -9.85
N PRO A 189 -18.86 -8.76 -10.88
CA PRO A 189 -20.06 -9.39 -11.46
C PRO A 189 -20.73 -10.39 -10.54
N GLY A 190 -20.01 -10.88 -9.51
CA GLY A 190 -20.50 -11.84 -8.51
C GLY A 190 -20.85 -11.20 -7.18
N GLY A 191 -21.60 -11.91 -6.36
CA GLY A 191 -21.90 -11.57 -4.99
C GLY A 191 -23.05 -10.55 -4.79
N ALA A 192 -23.42 -10.37 -3.52
CA ALA A 192 -24.56 -9.53 -3.12
C ALA A 192 -24.39 -8.05 -3.51
N LEU A 193 -23.16 -7.53 -3.47
CA LEU A 193 -22.87 -6.13 -3.79
C LEU A 193 -23.12 -5.83 -5.26
N GLY A 194 -22.65 -6.69 -6.17
CA GLY A 194 -22.90 -6.55 -7.61
C GLY A 194 -24.40 -6.69 -7.94
N GLN A 195 -25.13 -7.51 -7.20
CA GLN A 195 -26.57 -7.65 -7.36
C GLN A 195 -27.32 -6.40 -6.87
N SER A 196 -26.99 -5.86 -5.68
CA SER A 196 -27.68 -4.68 -5.12
C SER A 196 -27.58 -3.47 -6.04
N ILE A 197 -26.42 -3.22 -6.66
CA ILE A 197 -26.24 -2.09 -7.58
C ILE A 197 -27.00 -2.32 -8.89
N ARG A 198 -27.06 -3.56 -9.41
CA ARG A 198 -27.88 -3.90 -10.58
C ARG A 198 -29.38 -3.72 -10.32
N GLU A 199 -29.81 -3.94 -9.09
CA GLU A 199 -31.22 -3.77 -8.66
C GLU A 199 -31.54 -2.33 -8.22
N GLY A 200 -30.59 -1.40 -8.27
CA GLY A 200 -30.78 0.00 -7.90
C GLY A 200 -30.98 0.24 -6.40
N LYS A 201 -30.42 -0.65 -5.56
CA LYS A 201 -30.48 -0.55 -4.11
C LYS A 201 -29.21 0.02 -3.53
#